data_8a1c92d06d958b23268db383350ee29b
#
_entry.id   8a1c92d06d958b23268db383350ee29b
#
_cell.length_a   1.000
_cell.length_b   1.000
_cell.length_c   1.000
_cell.angle_alpha   90.00
_cell.angle_beta   90.00
_cell.angle_gamma   90.00
#
_symmetry.space_group_name_H-M   'P 1'
#
loop_
_entity.id
_entity.type
_entity.pdbx_description
1 polymer ?
#
loop_
_entity_poly.entity_id
_entity_poly.type
_entity_poly.pdbx_seq_one_letter_code
_entity_poly.pdbx_strand_id
1 'polypeptide(L)'
;MYSESKFDVRYAETDQMGIVHHSVYPIWYEAGRTDFTKKLNMTYAQMEREGVMTPLVELTSQYKKPAHYGDTVMVRTSIQKLTPARIIFYYEVYRGEELLATGTTMHAWTGRNLKPMNLKKHRPDLYEMMEKTMETK
;
A
#
# COMPACT_ATOMS: atom_id res chain seq x y z
N MET A 1 3.44 2.70 -13.12
CA MET A 1 3.87 1.39 -12.57
C MET A 1 2.92 0.96 -11.45
N TYR A 2 2.63 -0.31 -11.39
CA TYR A 2 1.89 -0.91 -10.28
C TYR A 2 2.50 -2.26 -9.94
N SER A 3 2.21 -2.74 -8.74
CA SER A 3 2.54 -4.10 -8.33
C SER A 3 1.25 -4.87 -8.10
N GLU A 4 1.33 -6.18 -8.19
CA GLU A 4 0.19 -7.07 -7.95
C GLU A 4 0.57 -8.10 -6.89
N SER A 5 -0.28 -8.23 -5.87
CA SER A 5 -0.10 -9.17 -4.77
C SER A 5 -1.33 -10.06 -4.68
N LYS A 6 -1.13 -11.38 -4.57
CA LYS A 6 -2.25 -12.34 -4.52
C LYS A 6 -2.34 -12.95 -3.13
N PHE A 7 -3.57 -13.11 -2.67
CA PHE A 7 -3.87 -13.73 -1.38
C PHE A 7 -5.06 -14.68 -1.52
N ASP A 8 -4.96 -15.82 -0.83
CA ASP A 8 -6.12 -16.68 -0.65
C ASP A 8 -6.82 -16.23 0.63
N VAL A 9 -8.13 -16.03 0.54
CA VAL A 9 -8.92 -15.63 1.70
C VAL A 9 -8.97 -16.78 2.70
N ARG A 10 -8.56 -16.52 3.94
CA ARG A 10 -8.55 -17.51 5.02
C ARG A 10 -9.87 -17.43 5.80
N TYR A 11 -10.25 -18.57 6.38
CA TYR A 11 -11.46 -18.64 7.20
C TYR A 11 -11.43 -17.62 8.35
N ALA A 12 -10.27 -17.46 9.00
CA ALA A 12 -10.09 -16.52 10.10
C ALA A 12 -10.31 -15.06 9.71
N GLU A 13 -10.34 -14.75 8.41
CA GLU A 13 -10.53 -13.39 7.91
C GLU A 13 -12.01 -13.05 7.68
N THR A 14 -12.89 -14.02 7.82
CA THR A 14 -14.32 -13.82 7.61
C THR A 14 -15.07 -13.53 8.91
N ASP A 15 -16.23 -12.89 8.77
CA ASP A 15 -17.12 -12.57 9.90
C ASP A 15 -18.38 -13.47 9.87
N GLN A 16 -19.33 -13.19 10.77
CA GLN A 16 -20.57 -13.96 10.87
C GLN A 16 -21.42 -13.89 9.60
N MET A 17 -21.25 -12.87 8.78
CA MET A 17 -21.96 -12.73 7.51
C MET A 17 -21.36 -13.62 6.42
N GLY A 18 -20.21 -14.27 6.69
CA GLY A 18 -19.53 -15.11 5.72
C GLY A 18 -18.67 -14.34 4.73
N ILE A 19 -18.44 -13.07 4.98
CA ILE A 19 -17.62 -12.24 4.12
C ILE A 19 -16.35 -11.79 4.85
N VAL A 20 -15.35 -11.37 4.11
CA VAL A 20 -14.10 -10.87 4.69
C VAL A 20 -14.40 -9.62 5.53
N HIS A 21 -13.93 -9.62 6.77
CA HIS A 21 -14.12 -8.51 7.70
C HIS A 21 -13.38 -7.27 7.17
N HIS A 22 -13.99 -6.10 7.36
CA HIS A 22 -13.42 -4.85 6.84
C HIS A 22 -12.01 -4.56 7.36
N SER A 23 -11.65 -5.04 8.54
CA SER A 23 -10.33 -4.83 9.13
C SER A 23 -9.20 -5.57 8.41
N VAL A 24 -9.54 -6.53 7.54
CA VAL A 24 -8.54 -7.34 6.81
C VAL A 24 -7.95 -6.56 5.64
N TYR A 25 -8.75 -5.70 4.99
CA TYR A 25 -8.30 -4.96 3.81
C TYR A 25 -7.06 -4.09 4.08
N PRO A 26 -6.96 -3.38 5.20
CA PRO A 26 -5.72 -2.65 5.54
C PRO A 26 -4.47 -3.53 5.59
N ILE A 27 -4.62 -4.79 6.05
CA ILE A 27 -3.51 -5.75 6.09
C ILE A 27 -3.08 -6.12 4.67
N TRP A 28 -4.04 -6.33 3.77
CA TRP A 28 -3.75 -6.58 2.35
C TRP A 28 -3.07 -5.37 1.69
N TYR A 29 -3.52 -4.16 2.03
CA TYR A 29 -2.89 -2.94 1.51
C TYR A 29 -1.43 -2.84 1.97
N GLU A 30 -1.15 -3.16 3.23
CA GLU A 30 0.22 -3.17 3.74
C GLU A 30 1.09 -4.16 2.97
N ALA A 31 0.59 -5.37 2.75
CA ALA A 31 1.31 -6.37 1.97
C ALA A 31 1.53 -5.89 0.53
N GLY A 32 0.54 -5.21 -0.05
CA GLY A 32 0.67 -4.62 -1.38
C GLY A 32 1.76 -3.56 -1.45
N ARG A 33 1.84 -2.68 -0.45
CA ARG A 33 2.92 -1.68 -0.37
C ARG A 33 4.29 -2.34 -0.24
N THR A 34 4.36 -3.38 0.57
CA THR A 34 5.60 -4.12 0.76
C THR A 34 6.10 -4.70 -0.56
N ASP A 35 5.21 -5.31 -1.33
CA ASP A 35 5.58 -5.85 -2.64
C ASP A 35 5.96 -4.74 -3.62
N PHE A 36 5.28 -3.61 -3.56
CA PHE A 36 5.60 -2.46 -4.41
C PHE A 36 7.03 -1.97 -4.16
N THR A 37 7.42 -1.81 -2.89
CA THR A 37 8.77 -1.35 -2.55
C THR A 37 9.83 -2.39 -2.91
N LYS A 38 9.53 -3.68 -2.77
CA LYS A 38 10.45 -4.75 -3.23
C LYS A 38 10.71 -4.64 -4.73
N LYS A 39 9.69 -4.30 -5.50
CA LYS A 39 9.81 -4.12 -6.95
C LYS A 39 10.73 -2.94 -7.30
N LEU A 40 10.87 -1.98 -6.39
CA LEU A 40 11.78 -0.85 -6.53
C LEU A 40 13.19 -1.16 -6.00
N ASN A 41 13.43 -2.38 -5.53
CA ASN A 41 14.68 -2.80 -4.89
C ASN A 41 15.00 -1.99 -3.62
N MET A 42 13.97 -1.49 -2.94
CA MET A 42 14.12 -0.75 -1.70
C MET A 42 13.02 -1.19 -0.73
N THR A 43 13.37 -2.06 0.21
CA THR A 43 12.40 -2.56 1.20
C THR A 43 12.19 -1.55 2.32
N TYR A 44 11.03 -1.66 3.01
CA TYR A 44 10.78 -0.85 4.20
C TYR A 44 11.84 -1.07 5.27
N ALA A 45 12.28 -2.32 5.45
CA ALA A 45 13.34 -2.61 6.42
C ALA A 45 14.62 -1.84 6.09
N GLN A 46 14.97 -1.74 4.81
CA GLN A 46 16.15 -1.01 4.38
C GLN A 46 15.96 0.49 4.59
N MET A 47 14.79 1.04 4.22
CA MET A 47 14.50 2.46 4.44
C MET A 47 14.59 2.80 5.91
N GLU A 48 14.02 1.97 6.79
CA GLU A 48 14.07 2.18 8.23
C GLU A 48 15.50 2.14 8.78
N ARG A 49 16.33 1.21 8.29
CA ARG A 49 17.75 1.17 8.66
C ARG A 49 18.46 2.44 8.24
N GLU A 50 18.05 3.06 7.14
CA GLU A 50 18.63 4.30 6.64
C GLU A 50 17.98 5.54 7.23
N GLY A 51 17.09 5.36 8.20
CA GLY A 51 16.49 6.47 8.94
C GLY A 51 15.26 7.11 8.29
N VAL A 52 14.66 6.43 7.31
CA VAL A 52 13.44 6.91 6.65
C VAL A 52 12.26 6.10 7.16
N MET A 53 11.32 6.77 7.84
CA MET A 53 10.10 6.17 8.35
C MET A 53 8.88 6.67 7.59
N THR A 54 7.83 5.85 7.56
CA THR A 54 6.62 6.16 6.80
C THR A 54 5.36 5.91 7.62
N PRO A 55 5.19 6.61 8.77
CA PRO A 55 4.01 6.40 9.59
C PRO A 55 2.73 6.70 8.81
N LEU A 56 1.71 5.88 9.07
CA LEU A 56 0.39 6.03 8.45
C LEU A 56 -0.33 7.24 9.05
N VAL A 57 -0.84 8.11 8.18
CA VAL A 57 -1.57 9.31 8.59
C VAL A 57 -3.07 9.14 8.36
N GLU A 58 -3.44 8.53 7.23
CA GLU A 58 -4.84 8.37 6.87
C GLU A 58 -5.01 7.10 6.04
N LEU A 59 -6.11 6.42 6.25
CA LEU A 59 -6.48 5.23 5.48
C LEU A 59 -7.93 5.37 5.05
N THR A 60 -8.20 5.13 3.77
CA THR A 60 -9.56 5.04 3.26
C THR A 60 -9.78 3.69 2.61
N SER A 61 -11.01 3.20 2.66
CA SER A 61 -11.37 1.96 1.98
C SER A 61 -12.85 2.00 1.62
N GLN A 62 -13.14 1.63 0.37
CA GLN A 62 -14.51 1.53 -0.13
C GLN A 62 -14.77 0.09 -0.52
N TYR A 63 -15.82 -0.50 0.00
CA TYR A 63 -16.18 -1.89 -0.19
C TYR A 63 -17.34 -1.96 -1.18
N LYS A 64 -17.06 -2.49 -2.36
CA LYS A 64 -18.04 -2.52 -3.47
C LYS A 64 -18.73 -3.87 -3.57
N LYS A 65 -17.98 -4.97 -3.38
CA LYS A 65 -18.48 -6.33 -3.40
C LYS A 65 -17.72 -7.16 -2.39
N PRO A 66 -18.38 -8.13 -1.72
CA PRO A 66 -17.72 -8.90 -0.68
C PRO A 66 -16.77 -9.96 -1.24
N ALA A 67 -15.70 -10.23 -0.50
CA ALA A 67 -14.86 -11.40 -0.70
C ALA A 67 -15.29 -12.48 0.29
N HIS A 68 -15.08 -13.74 -0.06
CA HIS A 68 -15.51 -14.89 0.72
C HIS A 68 -14.35 -15.84 0.96
N TYR A 69 -14.49 -16.71 1.96
CA TYR A 69 -13.53 -17.76 2.22
C TYR A 69 -13.32 -18.61 0.95
N GLY A 70 -12.07 -18.87 0.64
CA GLY A 70 -11.70 -19.66 -0.53
C GLY A 70 -11.50 -18.85 -1.79
N ASP A 71 -11.89 -17.57 -1.80
CA ASP A 71 -11.59 -16.70 -2.93
C ASP A 71 -10.09 -16.42 -3.00
N THR A 72 -9.58 -16.24 -4.21
CA THR A 72 -8.25 -15.68 -4.42
C THR A 72 -8.44 -14.23 -4.85
N VAL A 73 -7.86 -13.31 -4.09
CA VAL A 73 -7.92 -11.88 -4.39
C VAL A 73 -6.56 -11.38 -4.85
N MET A 74 -6.58 -10.35 -5.69
CA MET A 74 -5.38 -9.69 -6.16
C MET A 74 -5.46 -8.21 -5.79
N VAL A 75 -4.42 -7.71 -5.12
CA VAL A 75 -4.31 -6.31 -4.75
C VAL A 75 -3.34 -5.62 -5.70
N ARG A 76 -3.84 -4.64 -6.42
CA ARG A 76 -3.01 -3.81 -7.30
C ARG A 76 -2.67 -2.53 -6.57
N THR A 77 -1.37 -2.26 -6.42
CA THR A 77 -0.85 -1.11 -5.67
C THR A 77 -0.09 -0.18 -6.61
N SER A 78 -0.35 1.11 -6.49
CA SER A 78 0.37 2.15 -7.23
C SER A 78 0.51 3.39 -6.36
N ILE A 79 1.40 4.30 -6.75
CA ILE A 79 1.51 5.61 -6.08
C ILE A 79 0.51 6.55 -6.71
N GLN A 80 -0.40 7.11 -5.91
CA GLN A 80 -1.38 8.08 -6.37
C GLN A 80 -0.81 9.50 -6.34
N LYS A 81 -0.06 9.83 -5.28
CA LYS A 81 0.51 11.16 -5.10
C LYS A 81 1.81 11.08 -4.31
N LEU A 82 2.78 11.85 -4.73
CA LEU A 82 4.07 11.96 -4.06
C LEU A 82 4.42 13.43 -3.87
N THR A 83 4.70 13.83 -2.63
CA THR A 83 5.19 15.17 -2.30
C THR A 83 6.42 15.04 -1.41
N PRO A 84 7.21 16.11 -1.23
CA PRO A 84 8.34 16.05 -0.29
C PRO A 84 7.95 15.68 1.14
N ALA A 85 6.69 15.92 1.52
CA ALA A 85 6.18 15.66 2.88
C ALA A 85 5.45 14.33 3.01
N ARG A 86 4.84 13.82 1.95
CA ARG A 86 3.90 12.69 2.02
C ARG A 86 3.90 11.83 0.77
N ILE A 87 3.42 10.58 0.94
CA ILE A 87 3.14 9.67 -0.17
C ILE A 87 1.75 9.08 0.03
N ILE A 88 0.98 8.98 -1.05
CA ILE A 88 -0.33 8.33 -1.04
C ILE A 88 -0.27 7.15 -1.99
N PHE A 89 -0.55 5.97 -1.46
CA PHE A 89 -0.72 4.75 -2.27
C PHE A 89 -2.20 4.55 -2.58
N TYR A 90 -2.47 4.01 -3.76
CA TYR A 90 -3.80 3.64 -4.21
C TYR A 90 -3.87 2.13 -4.41
N TYR A 91 -4.97 1.52 -3.97
CA TYR A 91 -5.16 0.08 -4.02
C TYR A 91 -6.47 -0.26 -4.71
N GLU A 92 -6.43 -1.33 -5.50
CA GLU A 92 -7.62 -1.94 -6.06
C GLU A 92 -7.56 -3.43 -5.71
N VAL A 93 -8.66 -3.96 -5.19
CA VAL A 93 -8.77 -5.38 -4.84
C VAL A 93 -9.70 -6.05 -5.82
N TYR A 94 -9.19 -7.08 -6.50
CA TYR A 94 -9.91 -7.81 -7.53
C TYR A 94 -10.08 -9.28 -7.18
N ARG A 95 -11.18 -9.86 -7.62
CA ARG A 95 -11.37 -11.30 -7.72
C ARG A 95 -11.58 -11.56 -9.22
N GLY A 96 -10.54 -12.10 -9.90
CA GLY A 96 -10.56 -12.15 -11.36
C GLY A 96 -10.61 -10.74 -11.94
N GLU A 97 -11.64 -10.46 -12.73
CA GLU A 97 -11.85 -9.12 -13.30
C GLU A 97 -12.80 -8.26 -12.49
N GLU A 98 -13.36 -8.81 -11.41
CA GLU A 98 -14.34 -8.13 -10.59
C GLU A 98 -13.68 -7.25 -9.53
N LEU A 99 -13.96 -5.95 -9.55
CA LEU A 99 -13.44 -5.01 -8.56
C LEU A 99 -14.25 -5.14 -7.27
N LEU A 100 -13.60 -5.57 -6.19
CA LEU A 100 -14.23 -5.77 -4.89
C LEU A 100 -14.13 -4.55 -3.98
N ALA A 101 -12.99 -3.87 -4.02
CA ALA A 101 -12.75 -2.74 -3.14
C ALA A 101 -11.67 -1.82 -3.71
N THR A 102 -11.69 -0.56 -3.27
CA THR A 102 -10.61 0.40 -3.54
C THR A 102 -10.21 1.04 -2.22
N GLY A 103 -8.99 1.52 -2.14
CA GLY A 103 -8.51 2.19 -0.93
C GLY A 103 -7.29 3.06 -1.19
N THR A 104 -6.98 3.88 -0.19
CA THR A 104 -5.77 4.71 -0.19
C THR A 104 -5.14 4.66 1.19
N THR A 105 -3.82 4.82 1.23
CA THR A 105 -3.11 5.07 2.46
C THR A 105 -2.19 6.26 2.26
N MET A 106 -2.24 7.21 3.21
CA MET A 106 -1.38 8.37 3.21
C MET A 106 -0.34 8.22 4.30
N HIS A 107 0.93 8.40 3.96
CA HIS A 107 2.05 8.27 4.87
C HIS A 107 2.85 9.56 4.87
N ALA A 108 3.30 9.98 6.06
CA ALA A 108 4.23 11.08 6.18
C ALA A 108 5.66 10.55 6.03
N TRP A 109 6.55 11.36 5.47
CA TRP A 109 7.98 11.08 5.52
C TRP A 109 8.54 11.60 6.82
N THR A 110 9.19 10.76 7.60
CA THR A 110 9.79 11.17 8.87
C THR A 110 11.16 10.52 9.06
N GLY A 111 11.94 11.11 10.01
CA GLY A 111 13.12 10.44 10.53
C GLY A 111 12.76 9.44 11.61
N ARG A 112 13.79 8.83 12.25
CA ARG A 112 13.59 7.85 13.34
C ARG A 112 12.85 8.41 14.53
N ASN A 113 12.92 9.74 14.73
CA ASN A 113 12.21 10.42 15.81
C ASN A 113 10.75 10.71 15.49
N LEU A 114 10.26 10.23 14.32
CA LEU A 114 8.91 10.44 13.82
C LEU A 114 8.55 11.90 13.59
N LYS A 115 9.55 12.76 13.42
CA LYS A 115 9.35 14.17 13.08
C LYS A 115 9.35 14.35 11.56
N PRO A 116 8.58 15.31 11.03
CA PRO A 116 8.51 15.56 9.59
C PRO A 116 9.88 15.74 8.94
N MET A 117 10.02 15.16 7.77
CA MET A 117 11.22 15.24 6.97
C MET A 117 10.85 15.55 5.52
N ASN A 118 11.63 16.42 4.88
CA ASN A 118 11.49 16.67 3.46
C ASN A 118 12.28 15.60 2.70
N LEU A 119 11.59 14.60 2.16
CA LEU A 119 12.26 13.47 1.51
C LEU A 119 13.05 13.89 0.28
N LYS A 120 12.51 14.80 -0.51
CA LYS A 120 13.17 15.27 -1.73
C LYS A 120 14.52 15.92 -1.42
N LYS A 121 14.60 16.61 -0.30
CA LYS A 121 15.83 17.30 0.13
C LYS A 121 16.82 16.33 0.79
N HIS A 122 16.34 15.45 1.67
CA HIS A 122 17.19 14.55 2.44
C HIS A 122 17.59 13.28 1.69
N ARG A 123 16.72 12.78 0.85
CA ARG A 123 16.95 11.55 0.08
C ARG A 123 16.41 11.74 -1.35
N PRO A 124 17.06 12.62 -2.13
CA PRO A 124 16.62 12.85 -3.51
C PRO A 124 16.65 11.59 -4.37
N ASP A 125 17.53 10.63 -4.05
CA ASP A 125 17.61 9.34 -4.72
C ASP A 125 16.31 8.55 -4.59
N LEU A 126 15.78 8.43 -3.36
CA LEU A 126 14.52 7.74 -3.11
C LEU A 126 13.34 8.46 -3.72
N TYR A 127 13.31 9.79 -3.56
CA TYR A 127 12.24 10.61 -4.12
C TYR A 127 12.14 10.46 -5.63
N GLU A 128 13.26 10.58 -6.31
CA GLU A 128 13.33 10.48 -7.76
C GLU A 128 12.95 9.08 -8.26
N MET A 129 13.41 8.04 -7.55
CA MET A 129 13.08 6.66 -7.88
C MET A 129 11.55 6.43 -7.84
N MET A 130 10.87 6.95 -6.81
CA MET A 130 9.42 6.84 -6.67
C MET A 130 8.69 7.70 -7.70
N GLU A 131 9.19 8.91 -7.95
CA GLU A 131 8.61 9.82 -8.93
C GLU A 131 8.58 9.19 -10.33
N LYS A 132 9.63 8.47 -10.69
CA LYS A 132 9.72 7.78 -11.98
C LYS A 132 8.64 6.71 -12.15
N THR A 133 8.19 6.08 -11.06
CA THR A 133 7.14 5.06 -11.15
C THR A 133 5.81 5.66 -11.57
N MET A 134 5.59 6.94 -11.30
CA MET A 134 4.36 7.64 -11.62
C MET A 134 4.30 8.04 -13.10
N GLU A 135 5.43 8.14 -13.76
CA GLU A 135 5.52 8.49 -15.18
C GLU A 135 5.29 7.28 -16.08
N THR A 136 5.46 6.07 -15.53
CA THR A 136 5.30 4.81 -16.26
C THR A 136 3.88 4.30 -16.11
N LYS A 137 3.14 4.23 -17.19
CA LYS A 137 1.77 3.72 -17.20
C LYS A 137 1.70 2.25 -17.59
#